data_49d14400582a0aba6ed0201443739999
#
_entry.id   49d14400582a0aba6ed0201443739999
#
_cell.length_a   1.000
_cell.length_b   1.000
_cell.length_c   1.000
_cell.angle_alpha   90.00
_cell.angle_beta   90.00
_cell.angle_gamma   90.00
#
_symmetry.space_group_name_H-M   'P 1'
#
loop_
_entity.id
_entity.type
_entity.pdbx_description
1 polymer ?
#
loop_
_entity_poly.entity_id
_entity_poly.type
_entity_poly.pdbx_seq_one_letter_code
_entity_poly.pdbx_strand_id
1 'polypeptide(L)'
;HPLKPNEPYLIGMFLGGAYQEVMGNLHNLFGSTDAAHIRLSPGGEYQVDHVVRGDTNAEVLEIMEHDPDLLLERLRMASEKAISSGQLRINEARRLMDHLESSLRQSTYLQS
;
A
#
# COMPACT_ATOMS: atom_id res chain seq x y z
N HIS A 1 -18.20 0.67 -15.80
CA HIS A 1 -17.99 2.07 -16.18
C HIS A 1 -16.65 2.22 -16.89
N PRO A 2 -16.52 3.11 -17.88
CA PRO A 2 -15.21 3.38 -18.49
C PRO A 2 -14.26 4.00 -17.46
N LEU A 3 -12.98 3.60 -17.53
CA LEU A 3 -11.93 4.21 -16.72
C LEU A 3 -11.81 5.69 -17.10
N LYS A 4 -11.75 6.55 -16.10
CA LYS A 4 -11.55 7.98 -16.30
C LYS A 4 -10.12 8.33 -15.93
N PRO A 5 -9.41 9.11 -16.77
CA PRO A 5 -8.08 9.60 -16.40
C PRO A 5 -8.17 10.43 -15.10
N ASN A 6 -7.23 10.18 -14.19
CA ASN A 6 -7.09 10.90 -12.92
C ASN A 6 -8.21 10.67 -11.87
N GLU A 7 -9.09 9.69 -12.07
CA GLU A 7 -10.02 9.24 -11.03
C GLU A 7 -9.63 7.83 -10.56
N PRO A 8 -9.52 7.58 -9.24
CA PRO A 8 -9.26 6.24 -8.74
C PRO A 8 -10.42 5.31 -9.07
N TYR A 9 -10.10 4.14 -9.59
CA TYR A 9 -11.10 3.10 -9.88
C TYR A 9 -11.17 2.13 -8.71
N LEU A 10 -12.25 2.20 -7.95
CA LEU A 10 -12.46 1.36 -6.78
C LEU A 10 -13.34 0.17 -7.12
N ILE A 11 -12.94 -1.01 -6.70
CA ILE A 11 -13.72 -2.24 -6.80
C ILE A 11 -14.14 -2.64 -5.39
N GLY A 12 -15.45 -2.78 -5.17
CA GLY A 12 -16.01 -3.26 -3.92
C GLY A 12 -16.44 -4.73 -4.02
N MET A 13 -16.04 -5.54 -3.05
CA MET A 13 -16.56 -6.88 -2.84
C MET A 13 -17.48 -6.85 -1.62
N PHE A 14 -18.72 -7.30 -1.79
CA PHE A 14 -19.73 -7.27 -0.75
C PHE A 14 -19.96 -8.67 -0.19
N LEU A 15 -20.38 -8.73 1.08
CA LEU A 15 -20.74 -9.95 1.76
C LEU A 15 -19.62 -11.00 1.81
N GLY A 16 -18.36 -10.55 1.88
CA GLY A 16 -17.22 -11.42 2.16
C GLY A 16 -17.41 -12.11 3.51
N GLY A 17 -17.35 -13.43 3.53
CA GLY A 17 -17.48 -14.20 4.76
C GLY A 17 -16.14 -14.33 5.50
N ALA A 18 -16.20 -14.79 6.77
CA ALA A 18 -15.03 -14.98 7.62
C ALA A 18 -13.93 -15.87 7.01
N TYR A 19 -14.29 -16.80 6.14
CA TYR A 19 -13.33 -17.64 5.43
C TYR A 19 -12.48 -16.86 4.41
N GLN A 20 -13.05 -15.86 3.74
CA GLN A 20 -12.29 -15.03 2.83
C GLN A 20 -11.25 -14.19 3.56
N GLU A 21 -11.56 -13.67 4.74
CA GLU A 21 -10.60 -12.92 5.56
C GLU A 21 -9.46 -13.81 6.04
N VAL A 22 -9.77 -15.03 6.50
CA VAL A 22 -8.78 -16.00 6.99
C VAL A 22 -7.95 -16.58 5.86
N MET A 23 -8.52 -16.85 4.69
CA MET A 23 -7.82 -17.41 3.53
C MET A 23 -7.12 -16.33 2.67
N GLY A 24 -7.51 -15.07 2.82
CA GLY A 24 -6.87 -13.91 2.18
C GLY A 24 -5.57 -13.47 2.84
N ASN A 25 -4.96 -14.34 3.66
CA ASN A 25 -3.70 -14.05 4.34
C ASN A 25 -2.59 -13.69 3.35
N LEU A 26 -1.64 -12.90 3.85
CA LEU A 26 -0.39 -12.44 3.25
C LEU A 26 0.23 -13.43 2.25
N HIS A 27 -0.29 -13.49 1.06
CA HIS A 27 0.21 -14.31 -0.04
C HIS A 27 0.96 -13.43 -1.03
N ASN A 28 2.19 -13.79 -1.34
CA ASN A 28 3.04 -13.06 -2.30
C ASN A 28 3.22 -11.56 -1.93
N LEU A 29 3.31 -11.24 -0.65
CA LEU A 29 3.42 -9.88 -0.11
C LEU A 29 2.20 -8.96 -0.36
N PHE A 30 1.03 -9.54 -0.65
CA PHE A 30 -0.21 -8.79 -0.63
C PHE A 30 -0.78 -8.77 0.79
N GLY A 31 -1.02 -7.59 1.31
CA GLY A 31 -1.69 -7.37 2.59
C GLY A 31 -3.21 -7.36 2.46
N SER A 32 -3.87 -7.01 3.55
CA SER A 32 -5.32 -6.83 3.60
C SER A 32 -5.74 -5.60 2.79
N THR A 33 -6.92 -5.65 2.19
CA THR A 33 -7.56 -4.49 1.57
C THR A 33 -8.31 -3.66 2.61
N ASP A 34 -8.66 -2.42 2.28
CA ASP A 34 -9.56 -1.62 3.10
C ASP A 34 -10.90 -2.33 3.26
N ALA A 35 -11.46 -2.34 4.47
CA ALA A 35 -12.76 -2.89 4.78
C ALA A 35 -13.70 -1.83 5.34
N ALA A 36 -14.89 -1.70 4.79
CA ALA A 36 -15.91 -0.79 5.27
C ALA A 36 -17.08 -1.57 5.88
N HIS A 37 -17.43 -1.23 7.12
CA HIS A 37 -18.61 -1.78 7.80
C HIS A 37 -19.83 -0.89 7.50
N ILE A 38 -20.78 -1.43 6.76
CA ILE A 38 -21.94 -0.69 6.27
C ILE A 38 -23.20 -1.27 6.89
N ARG A 39 -24.04 -0.41 7.44
CA ARG A 39 -25.38 -0.73 7.95
C ARG A 39 -26.43 -0.16 7.04
N LEU A 40 -27.47 -0.93 6.79
CA LEU A 40 -28.65 -0.44 6.07
C LEU A 40 -29.73 -0.04 7.06
N SER A 41 -30.32 1.12 6.86
CA SER A 41 -31.49 1.61 7.59
C SER A 41 -32.78 1.05 6.98
N PRO A 42 -33.88 0.94 7.75
CA PRO A 42 -35.17 0.48 7.23
C PRO A 42 -35.70 1.29 6.06
N GLY A 43 -35.26 2.53 5.90
CA GLY A 43 -35.60 3.42 4.76
C GLY A 43 -34.79 3.21 3.50
N GLY A 44 -33.86 2.25 3.49
CA GLY A 44 -32.99 1.98 2.33
C GLY A 44 -31.74 2.86 2.24
N GLU A 45 -31.54 3.74 3.21
CA GLU A 45 -30.30 4.51 3.33
C GLU A 45 -29.19 3.66 3.92
N TYR A 46 -27.95 3.93 3.56
CA TYR A 46 -26.79 3.27 4.15
C TYR A 46 -26.02 4.22 5.06
N GLN A 47 -25.40 3.64 6.07
CA GLN A 47 -24.50 4.32 6.98
C GLN A 47 -23.20 3.54 7.06
N VAL A 48 -22.06 4.25 6.91
CA VAL A 48 -20.74 3.66 7.14
C VAL A 48 -20.43 3.80 8.64
N ASP A 49 -20.39 2.68 9.34
CA ASP A 49 -20.13 2.67 10.79
C ASP A 49 -18.64 2.93 11.07
N HIS A 50 -17.75 2.23 10.37
CA HIS A 50 -16.31 2.47 10.41
C HIS A 50 -15.63 1.86 9.19
N VAL A 51 -14.42 2.34 8.94
CA VAL A 51 -13.51 1.83 7.92
C VAL A 51 -12.26 1.30 8.62
N VAL A 52 -11.89 0.07 8.30
CA VAL A 52 -10.61 -0.52 8.68
C VAL A 52 -9.68 -0.38 7.49
N ARG A 53 -8.55 0.28 7.69
CA ARG A 53 -7.54 0.44 6.64
C ARG A 53 -6.81 -0.88 6.42
N GLY A 54 -6.54 -1.22 5.19
CA GLY A 54 -5.69 -2.34 4.82
C GLY A 54 -4.21 -2.09 5.12
N ASP A 55 -3.40 -3.13 4.94
CA ASP A 55 -1.97 -3.09 5.24
C ASP A 55 -1.20 -2.25 4.22
N THR A 56 -0.18 -1.56 4.69
CA THR A 56 0.82 -0.90 3.87
C THR A 56 1.94 -1.86 3.46
N ASN A 57 2.73 -1.47 2.46
CA ASN A 57 3.91 -2.24 2.07
C ASN A 57 4.92 -2.40 3.23
N ALA A 58 5.09 -1.37 4.06
CA ALA A 58 5.96 -1.44 5.23
C ALA A 58 5.46 -2.47 6.25
N GLU A 59 4.17 -2.42 6.60
CA GLU A 59 3.55 -3.37 7.53
C GLU A 59 3.67 -4.82 7.06
N VAL A 60 3.46 -5.08 5.76
CA VAL A 60 3.63 -6.43 5.19
C VAL A 60 5.08 -6.88 5.23
N LEU A 61 6.04 -5.99 4.95
CA LEU A 61 7.48 -6.32 5.07
C LEU A 61 7.86 -6.67 6.51
N GLU A 62 7.39 -5.91 7.49
CA GLU A 62 7.62 -6.18 8.92
C GLU A 62 7.07 -7.53 9.36
N ILE A 63 5.84 -7.88 8.95
CA ILE A 63 5.24 -9.20 9.22
C ILE A 63 6.08 -10.34 8.61
N MET A 64 6.72 -10.08 7.47
CA MET A 64 7.61 -11.03 6.80
C MET A 64 9.07 -10.96 7.31
N GLU A 65 9.28 -10.35 8.48
CA GLU A 65 10.58 -10.22 9.14
C GLU A 65 11.61 -9.41 8.31
N HIS A 66 11.14 -8.53 7.45
CA HIS A 66 11.96 -7.54 6.75
C HIS A 66 11.79 -6.17 7.40
N ASP A 67 12.90 -5.51 7.68
CA ASP A 67 12.94 -4.18 8.27
C ASP A 67 12.89 -3.11 7.15
N PRO A 68 11.81 -2.32 7.03
CA PRO A 68 11.69 -1.26 6.03
C PRO A 68 12.74 -0.15 6.20
N ASP A 69 13.12 0.16 7.44
CA ASP A 69 14.10 1.20 7.72
C ASP A 69 15.51 0.76 7.27
N LEU A 70 15.83 -0.51 7.44
CA LEU A 70 17.07 -1.09 6.92
C LEU A 70 17.10 -1.05 5.38
N LEU A 71 15.96 -1.25 4.74
CA LEU A 71 15.86 -1.15 3.28
C LEU A 71 16.14 0.28 2.80
N LEU A 72 15.54 1.28 3.45
CA LEU A 72 15.80 2.69 3.20
C LEU A 72 17.27 3.06 3.40
N GLU A 73 17.87 2.61 4.50
CA GLU A 73 19.28 2.87 4.81
C GLU A 73 20.21 2.26 3.75
N ARG A 74 19.96 1.03 3.32
CA ARG A 74 20.72 0.40 2.24
C ARG A 74 20.63 1.17 0.92
N LEU A 75 19.43 1.64 0.58
CA LEU A 75 19.25 2.45 -0.62
C LEU A 75 19.98 3.80 -0.51
N ARG A 76 19.95 4.44 0.67
CA ARG A 76 20.68 5.67 0.96
C ARG A 76 22.17 5.48 0.73
N MET A 77 22.75 4.45 1.35
CA MET A 77 24.19 4.13 1.19
C MET A 77 24.57 3.83 -0.26
N ALA A 78 23.74 3.06 -0.98
CA ALA A 78 23.96 2.77 -2.39
C ALA A 78 23.89 4.05 -3.25
N SER A 79 22.95 4.94 -2.96
CA SER A 79 22.80 6.23 -3.65
C SER A 79 23.99 7.15 -3.40
N GLU A 80 24.50 7.24 -2.18
CA GLU A 80 25.71 8.00 -1.84
C GLU A 80 26.95 7.49 -2.58
N LYS A 81 27.10 6.17 -2.68
CA LYS A 81 28.16 5.54 -3.45
C LYS A 81 28.04 5.86 -4.96
N ALA A 82 26.83 5.80 -5.50
CA ALA A 82 26.56 6.10 -6.90
C ALA A 82 26.80 7.59 -7.23
N ILE A 83 26.47 8.50 -6.31
CA ILE A 83 26.78 9.92 -6.45
C ILE A 83 28.32 10.13 -6.47
N SER A 84 29.02 9.51 -5.52
CA SER A 84 30.48 9.63 -5.40
C SER A 84 31.22 9.13 -6.64
N SER A 85 30.67 8.11 -7.31
CA SER A 85 31.21 7.56 -8.57
C SER A 85 30.72 8.28 -9.84
N GLY A 86 29.89 9.30 -9.71
CA GLY A 86 29.33 10.05 -10.84
C GLY A 86 28.25 9.31 -11.65
N GLN A 87 27.75 8.19 -11.14
CA GLN A 87 26.71 7.40 -11.79
C GLN A 87 25.29 7.93 -11.54
N LEU A 88 25.10 8.70 -10.48
CA LEU A 88 23.81 9.24 -10.06
C LEU A 88 23.97 10.71 -9.67
N ARG A 89 23.00 11.55 -10.02
CA ARG A 89 22.94 12.95 -9.59
C ARG A 89 22.21 13.06 -8.25
N ILE A 90 22.52 14.09 -7.47
CA ILE A 90 21.92 14.31 -6.15
C ILE A 90 20.40 14.42 -6.23
N ASN A 91 19.86 15.11 -7.25
CA ASN A 91 18.43 15.26 -7.45
C ASN A 91 17.72 13.94 -7.85
N GLU A 92 18.42 13.07 -8.56
CA GLU A 92 17.92 11.74 -8.92
C GLU A 92 17.89 10.82 -7.69
N ALA A 93 18.95 10.85 -6.88
CA ALA A 93 19.00 10.12 -5.61
C ALA A 93 17.87 10.54 -4.67
N ARG A 94 17.62 11.86 -4.54
CA ARG A 94 16.52 12.37 -3.73
C ARG A 94 15.18 11.83 -4.22
N ARG A 95 14.89 11.92 -5.52
CA ARG A 95 13.63 11.38 -6.08
C ARG A 95 13.48 9.88 -5.84
N LEU A 96 14.57 9.12 -5.93
CA LEU A 96 14.56 7.69 -5.68
C LEU A 96 14.21 7.39 -4.21
N MET A 97 14.81 8.11 -3.27
CA MET A 97 14.52 7.98 -1.85
C MET A 97 13.07 8.36 -1.54
N ASP A 98 12.61 9.53 -2.01
CA ASP A 98 11.23 10.00 -1.83
C ASP A 98 10.21 9.00 -2.39
N HIS A 99 10.53 8.40 -3.55
CA HIS A 99 9.67 7.38 -4.18
C HIS A 99 9.59 6.11 -3.35
N LEU A 100 10.72 5.57 -2.88
CA LEU A 100 10.71 4.37 -2.03
C LEU A 100 9.97 4.62 -0.72
N GLU A 101 10.27 5.74 -0.04
CA GLU A 101 9.60 6.10 1.21
C GLU A 101 8.09 6.26 1.04
N SER A 102 7.67 6.90 -0.05
CA SER A 102 6.25 7.01 -0.40
C SER A 102 5.63 5.64 -0.68
N SER A 103 6.32 4.78 -1.44
CA SER A 103 5.84 3.44 -1.77
C SER A 103 5.66 2.55 -0.54
N LEU A 104 6.54 2.65 0.46
CA LEU A 104 6.43 1.90 1.70
C LEU A 104 5.16 2.25 2.49
N ARG A 105 4.67 3.49 2.36
CA ARG A 105 3.43 3.97 3.03
C ARG A 105 2.16 3.65 2.26
N GLN A 106 2.27 3.17 1.02
CA GLN A 106 1.12 2.84 0.18
C GLN A 106 0.62 1.42 0.45
N SER A 107 -0.60 1.15 0.03
CA SER A 107 -1.17 -0.20 -0.01
C SER A 107 -0.32 -1.11 -0.89
N THR A 108 -0.36 -2.41 -0.62
CA THR A 108 0.28 -3.45 -1.45
C THR A 108 -0.38 -3.63 -2.82
N TYR A 109 -1.52 -2.98 -3.03
CA TYR A 109 -2.24 -3.00 -4.31
C TYR A 109 -1.88 -1.77 -5.16
N LEU A 110 -1.97 -1.94 -6.48
CA LEU A 110 -1.63 -0.88 -7.43
C LEU A 110 -2.48 0.37 -7.17
N GLN A 111 -1.80 1.47 -6.97
CA GLN A 111 -2.41 2.79 -6.87
C GLN A 111 -1.99 3.62 -8.08
N SER A 112 -2.96 4.27 -8.69
CA SER A 112 -2.75 5.17 -9.84
C SER A 112 -2.31 6.56 -9.39
#